data_e4e43e6155f0e47e2c496b179f14d116
#
_entry.id   e4e43e6155f0e47e2c496b179f14d116
#
_cell.length_a   1.000
_cell.length_b   1.000
_cell.length_c   1.000
_cell.angle_alpha   90.00
_cell.angle_beta   90.00
_cell.angle_gamma   90.00
#
_symmetry.space_group_name_H-M   'P 1'
#
loop_
_entity.id
_entity.type
_entity.pdbx_description
1 polymer ?
#
loop_
_entity_poly.entity_id
_entity_poly.type
_entity_poly.pdbx_seq_one_letter_code
_entity_poly.pdbx_strand_id
1 'polypeptide(L)'
;MMDRTFALMRDDPEMGPRLRAADTPQRFEFTDVEMVVNIRSGEQGEPNLAWEWSDEISWEPKVRMAMSSETANRYFQGKENVAIAIARRRIKAGGDVKAALAILPITKPLFGRYREMIAADYPHLEV
;
A
#
# COMPACT_ATOMS: atom_id res chain seq x y z
N MET A 1 9.77 -2.22 8.30
CA MET A 1 8.45 -1.66 8.64
C MET A 1 7.39 -1.92 7.57
N MET A 2 7.63 -1.52 6.32
CA MET A 2 6.66 -1.75 5.24
C MET A 2 6.41 -3.23 4.95
N ASP A 3 7.44 -4.07 4.98
CA ASP A 3 7.25 -5.52 4.81
C ASP A 3 6.31 -6.09 5.86
N ARG A 4 6.43 -5.63 7.09
CA ARG A 4 5.55 -6.02 8.19
C ARG A 4 4.12 -5.55 7.94
N THR A 5 3.95 -4.34 7.39
CA THR A 5 2.65 -3.79 7.01
C THR A 5 1.99 -4.64 5.92
N PHE A 6 2.73 -5.00 4.88
CA PHE A 6 2.23 -5.87 3.81
C PHE A 6 1.90 -7.27 4.33
N ALA A 7 2.69 -7.80 5.25
CA ALA A 7 2.41 -9.09 5.87
C ALA A 7 1.12 -9.06 6.69
N LEU A 8 0.84 -7.97 7.40
CA LEU A 8 -0.43 -7.80 8.11
C LEU A 8 -1.63 -7.84 7.14
N MET A 9 -1.50 -7.20 5.98
CA MET A 9 -2.54 -7.24 4.94
C MET A 9 -2.72 -8.64 4.37
N ARG A 10 -1.61 -9.30 4.04
CA ARG A 10 -1.62 -10.66 3.46
C ARG A 10 -2.30 -11.66 4.37
N ASP A 11 -2.02 -11.61 5.66
CA ASP A 11 -2.41 -12.62 6.64
C ASP A 11 -3.73 -12.30 7.34
N ASP A 12 -4.32 -11.13 7.10
CA ASP A 12 -5.61 -10.78 7.66
C ASP A 12 -6.71 -11.68 7.07
N PRO A 13 -7.55 -12.34 7.90
CA PRO A 13 -8.55 -13.29 7.40
C PRO A 13 -9.67 -12.68 6.56
N GLU A 14 -9.89 -11.36 6.65
CA GLU A 14 -10.85 -10.65 5.79
C GLU A 14 -10.16 -9.88 4.68
N MET A 15 -9.17 -9.08 5.02
CA MET A 15 -8.50 -8.18 4.09
C MET A 15 -7.69 -8.92 3.04
N GLY A 16 -6.94 -9.96 3.44
CA GLY A 16 -6.13 -10.74 2.52
C GLY A 16 -6.93 -11.32 1.35
N PRO A 17 -8.01 -12.08 1.60
CA PRO A 17 -8.86 -12.61 0.53
C PRO A 17 -9.50 -11.53 -0.33
N ARG A 18 -9.90 -10.40 0.24
CA ARG A 18 -10.48 -9.27 -0.52
C ARG A 18 -9.47 -8.63 -1.45
N LEU A 19 -8.23 -8.44 -1.01
CA LEU A 19 -7.15 -7.91 -1.83
C LEU A 19 -6.82 -8.87 -2.98
N ARG A 20 -6.82 -10.17 -2.67
CA ARG A 20 -6.61 -11.21 -3.69
C ARG A 20 -7.69 -11.16 -4.75
N ALA A 21 -8.96 -11.05 -4.34
CA ALA A 21 -10.10 -10.97 -5.25
C ALA A 21 -10.10 -9.71 -6.09
N ALA A 22 -9.62 -8.60 -5.55
CA ALA A 22 -9.51 -7.33 -6.27
C ALA A 22 -8.50 -7.41 -7.43
N ASP A 23 -7.47 -8.26 -7.30
CA ASP A 23 -6.47 -8.55 -8.32
C ASP A 23 -5.95 -7.27 -9.00
N THR A 24 -5.40 -6.36 -8.18
CA THR A 24 -4.91 -5.07 -8.65
C THR A 24 -3.41 -4.96 -8.40
N PRO A 25 -2.57 -5.35 -9.39
CA PRO A 25 -1.12 -5.20 -9.27
C PRO A 25 -0.76 -3.71 -9.19
N GLN A 26 0.11 -3.35 -8.25
CA GLN A 26 0.45 -1.97 -7.93
C GLN A 26 1.95 -1.77 -7.87
N ARG A 27 2.37 -0.56 -8.26
CA ARG A 27 3.74 -0.10 -8.09
C ARG A 27 3.72 1.17 -7.25
N PHE A 28 4.46 1.17 -6.15
CA PHE A 28 4.64 2.34 -5.29
C PHE A 28 6.09 2.81 -5.34
N GLU A 29 6.28 4.08 -5.61
CA GLU A 29 7.59 4.74 -5.52
C GLU A 29 7.59 5.67 -4.31
N PHE A 30 8.57 5.50 -3.42
CA PHE A 30 8.80 6.39 -2.29
C PHE A 30 9.91 7.36 -2.69
N THR A 31 9.51 8.56 -3.10
CA THR A 31 10.39 9.51 -3.81
C THR A 31 11.51 10.08 -2.97
N ASP A 32 11.33 10.18 -1.65
CA ASP A 32 12.33 10.75 -0.74
C ASP A 32 13.43 9.75 -0.35
N VAL A 33 13.18 8.46 -0.48
CA VAL A 33 14.14 7.39 -0.15
C VAL A 33 14.56 6.56 -1.36
N GLU A 34 14.07 6.91 -2.54
CA GLU A 34 14.39 6.25 -3.81
C GLU A 34 14.14 4.73 -3.78
N MET A 35 13.04 4.31 -3.17
CA MET A 35 12.66 2.91 -3.08
C MET A 35 11.38 2.64 -3.87
N VAL A 36 11.33 1.49 -4.51
CA VAL A 36 10.19 1.05 -5.29
C VAL A 36 9.75 -0.32 -4.80
N VAL A 37 8.46 -0.46 -4.50
CA VAL A 37 7.85 -1.75 -4.19
C VAL A 37 6.76 -2.08 -5.20
N ASN A 38 6.74 -3.33 -5.64
CA ASN A 38 5.74 -3.86 -6.56
C ASN A 38 4.92 -4.90 -5.81
N ILE A 39 3.60 -4.72 -5.80
CA ILE A 39 2.67 -5.55 -5.04
C ILE A 39 1.68 -6.19 -6.01
N ARG A 40 1.46 -7.48 -5.88
CA ARG A 40 0.45 -8.21 -6.66
C ARG A 40 -0.33 -9.17 -5.78
N SER A 41 -1.48 -9.58 -6.26
CA SER A 41 -2.21 -10.70 -5.64
C SER A 41 -1.44 -12.00 -5.83
N GLY A 42 -1.50 -12.88 -4.83
CA GLY A 42 -0.94 -14.21 -4.93
C GLY A 42 -1.72 -15.07 -5.93
N GLU A 43 -1.01 -15.94 -6.63
CA GLU A 43 -1.61 -16.95 -7.49
C GLU A 43 -2.12 -18.13 -6.66
N GLN A 44 -2.78 -19.09 -7.31
CA GLN A 44 -3.28 -20.28 -6.63
C GLN A 44 -2.14 -21.03 -5.93
N GLY A 45 -2.31 -21.29 -4.64
CA GLY A 45 -1.29 -21.93 -3.82
C GLY A 45 -0.30 -20.98 -3.17
N GLU A 46 -0.34 -19.69 -3.52
CA GLU A 46 0.48 -18.65 -2.91
C GLU A 46 -0.29 -17.88 -1.83
N PRO A 47 0.39 -17.14 -0.93
CA PRO A 47 -0.27 -16.19 -0.03
C PRO A 47 -1.10 -15.14 -0.79
N ASN A 48 -2.03 -14.49 -0.11
CA ASN A 48 -2.95 -13.51 -0.72
C ASN A 48 -2.24 -12.33 -1.40
N LEU A 49 -1.09 -11.92 -0.88
CA LEU A 49 -0.27 -10.86 -1.45
C LEU A 49 1.16 -11.32 -1.60
N ALA A 50 1.81 -10.84 -2.66
CA ALA A 50 3.25 -10.95 -2.86
C ALA A 50 3.78 -9.56 -3.20
N TRP A 51 4.97 -9.23 -2.71
CA TRP A 51 5.60 -7.93 -3.00
C TRP A 51 7.10 -8.09 -3.19
N GLU A 52 7.67 -7.20 -3.97
CA GLU A 52 9.09 -7.20 -4.30
C GLU A 52 9.62 -5.77 -4.32
N TRP A 53 10.70 -5.53 -3.61
CA TRP A 53 11.42 -4.26 -3.61
C TRP A 53 12.39 -4.24 -4.79
N SER A 54 11.95 -3.69 -5.92
CA SER A 54 12.75 -3.60 -7.13
C SER A 54 12.15 -2.56 -8.08
N ASP A 55 12.97 -1.86 -8.82
CA ASP A 55 12.53 -0.98 -9.91
C ASP A 55 12.28 -1.75 -11.21
N GLU A 56 12.64 -3.04 -11.27
CA GLU A 56 12.43 -3.91 -12.42
C GLU A 56 11.48 -5.05 -12.05
N ILE A 57 10.43 -5.24 -12.85
CA ILE A 57 9.46 -6.32 -12.69
C ILE A 57 9.10 -6.91 -14.06
N SER A 58 8.70 -8.19 -14.05
CA SER A 58 8.32 -8.91 -15.26
C SER A 58 6.85 -8.77 -15.65
N TRP A 59 6.05 -8.11 -14.82
CA TRP A 59 4.61 -7.93 -15.04
C TRP A 59 4.23 -6.46 -15.07
N GLU A 60 3.12 -6.13 -15.75
CA GLU A 60 2.65 -4.76 -15.88
C GLU A 60 1.80 -4.36 -14.68
N PRO A 61 2.15 -3.33 -13.93
CA PRO A 61 1.30 -2.83 -12.85
C PRO A 61 0.06 -2.16 -13.42
N LYS A 62 -1.09 -2.43 -12.81
CA LYS A 62 -2.36 -1.80 -13.16
C LYS A 62 -2.45 -0.39 -12.60
N VAL A 63 -1.83 -0.16 -11.45
CA VAL A 63 -1.81 1.13 -10.74
C VAL A 63 -0.37 1.50 -10.42
N ARG A 64 -0.03 2.77 -10.59
CA ARG A 64 1.27 3.33 -10.22
C ARG A 64 1.03 4.53 -9.31
N MET A 65 1.71 4.57 -8.18
CA MET A 65 1.63 5.69 -7.25
C MET A 65 3.02 6.09 -6.80
N ALA A 66 3.28 7.39 -6.77
CA ALA A 66 4.53 7.95 -6.27
C ALA A 66 4.22 8.95 -5.16
N MET A 67 4.92 8.84 -4.04
CA MET A 67 4.69 9.68 -2.88
C MET A 67 5.93 9.67 -1.98
N SER A 68 6.00 10.62 -1.03
CA SER A 68 7.02 10.56 0.02
C SER A 68 6.68 9.48 1.04
N SER A 69 7.69 9.00 1.76
CA SER A 69 7.49 8.07 2.86
C SER A 69 6.63 8.66 3.98
N GLU A 70 6.71 9.97 4.20
CA GLU A 70 5.87 10.69 5.15
C GLU A 70 4.40 10.60 4.74
N THR A 71 4.07 10.84 3.48
CA THR A 71 2.69 10.72 2.97
C THR A 71 2.17 9.30 3.13
N ALA A 72 2.99 8.29 2.82
CA ALA A 72 2.62 6.88 3.00
C ALA A 72 2.34 6.56 4.48
N ASN A 73 3.20 7.03 5.38
CA ASN A 73 3.04 6.84 6.82
C ASN A 73 1.74 7.48 7.33
N ARG A 74 1.43 8.69 6.89
CA ARG A 74 0.16 9.38 7.23
C ARG A 74 -1.04 8.60 6.69
N TYR A 75 -0.95 8.10 5.47
CA TYR A 75 -2.02 7.29 4.87
C TYR A 75 -2.33 6.05 5.72
N PHE A 76 -1.31 5.27 6.07
CA PHE A 76 -1.50 4.06 6.85
C PHE A 76 -1.97 4.33 8.29
N GLN A 77 -1.73 5.53 8.81
CA GLN A 77 -2.29 5.95 10.09
C GLN A 77 -3.72 6.50 9.98
N GLY A 78 -4.28 6.56 8.78
CA GLY A 78 -5.61 7.09 8.53
C GLY A 78 -5.67 8.61 8.59
N LYS A 79 -4.54 9.30 8.41
CA LYS A 79 -4.40 10.75 8.51
C LYS A 79 -4.27 11.44 7.14
N GLU A 80 -4.41 10.70 6.05
CA GLU A 80 -4.32 11.25 4.70
C GLU A 80 -5.56 10.90 3.90
N ASN A 81 -6.14 11.88 3.23
CA ASN A 81 -7.19 11.66 2.24
C ASN A 81 -6.54 11.48 0.88
N VAL A 82 -6.60 10.28 0.32
CA VAL A 82 -5.90 9.93 -0.92
C VAL A 82 -6.42 10.76 -2.11
N ALA A 83 -7.74 10.95 -2.21
CA ALA A 83 -8.31 11.74 -3.31
C ALA A 83 -7.81 13.19 -3.28
N ILE A 84 -7.76 13.80 -2.09
CA ILE A 84 -7.23 15.16 -1.92
C ILE A 84 -5.73 15.19 -2.18
N ALA A 85 -4.99 14.19 -1.72
CA ALA A 85 -3.54 14.09 -1.93
C ALA A 85 -3.20 14.01 -3.42
N ILE A 86 -3.98 13.25 -4.19
CA ILE A 86 -3.84 13.17 -5.65
C ILE A 86 -4.13 14.53 -6.29
N ALA A 87 -5.24 15.18 -5.90
CA ALA A 87 -5.61 16.50 -6.42
C ALA A 87 -4.55 17.56 -6.14
N ARG A 88 -3.89 17.49 -4.99
CA ARG A 88 -2.83 18.41 -4.58
C ARG A 88 -1.43 17.95 -4.96
N ARG A 89 -1.32 16.86 -5.71
CA ARG A 89 -0.07 16.30 -6.19
C ARG A 89 0.92 15.84 -5.10
N ARG A 90 0.46 15.58 -3.90
CA ARG A 90 1.26 14.89 -2.88
C ARG A 90 1.42 13.41 -3.23
N ILE A 91 0.42 12.85 -3.91
CA ILE A 91 0.48 11.51 -4.51
C ILE A 91 0.30 11.68 -6.01
N LYS A 92 1.27 11.18 -6.78
CA LYS A 92 1.16 11.10 -8.24
C LYS A 92 0.64 9.72 -8.60
N ALA A 93 -0.54 9.67 -9.20
CA ALA A 93 -1.19 8.42 -9.56
C ALA A 93 -1.22 8.25 -11.08
N GLY A 94 -0.97 7.03 -11.53
CA GLY A 94 -1.03 6.65 -12.94
C GLY A 94 -1.69 5.29 -13.12
N GLY A 95 -2.01 4.94 -14.35
CA GLY A 95 -2.72 3.71 -14.66
C GLY A 95 -4.20 3.80 -14.29
N ASP A 96 -4.76 2.72 -13.76
CA ASP A 96 -6.17 2.66 -13.38
C ASP A 96 -6.39 3.26 -11.98
N VAL A 97 -6.48 4.58 -11.91
CA VAL A 97 -6.69 5.30 -10.64
C VAL A 97 -8.00 4.90 -9.98
N LYS A 98 -9.02 4.59 -10.77
CA LYS A 98 -10.32 4.14 -10.24
C LYS A 98 -10.17 2.82 -9.48
N ALA A 99 -9.37 1.89 -9.99
CA ALA A 99 -9.06 0.64 -9.30
C ALA A 99 -8.29 0.90 -8.01
N ALA A 100 -7.34 1.85 -8.02
CA ALA A 100 -6.61 2.26 -6.82
C ALA A 100 -7.56 2.76 -5.72
N LEU A 101 -8.51 3.62 -6.08
CA LEU A 101 -9.49 4.14 -5.13
C LEU A 101 -10.43 3.05 -4.60
N ALA A 102 -10.73 2.03 -5.41
CA ALA A 102 -11.57 0.92 -5.01
C ALA A 102 -10.93 0.02 -3.94
N ILE A 103 -9.61 0.02 -3.83
CA ILE A 103 -8.88 -0.76 -2.80
C ILE A 103 -8.96 -0.08 -1.43
N LEU A 104 -9.13 1.22 -1.36
CA LEU A 104 -9.07 1.97 -0.09
C LEU A 104 -10.02 1.43 0.98
N PRO A 105 -11.31 1.15 0.69
CA PRO A 105 -12.19 0.56 1.70
C PRO A 105 -11.73 -0.82 2.20
N ILE A 106 -11.05 -1.58 1.35
CA ILE A 106 -10.53 -2.90 1.71
C ILE A 106 -9.39 -2.80 2.72
N THR A 107 -8.51 -1.81 2.55
CA THR A 107 -7.33 -1.63 3.41
C THR A 107 -7.61 -0.82 4.68
N LYS A 108 -8.75 -0.16 4.77
CA LYS A 108 -9.10 0.70 5.90
C LYS A 108 -8.95 0.02 7.28
N PRO A 109 -9.33 -1.26 7.48
CA PRO A 109 -9.14 -1.94 8.75
C PRO A 109 -7.67 -2.07 9.19
N LEU A 110 -6.72 -1.95 8.25
CA LEU A 110 -5.30 -1.99 8.56
C LEU A 110 -4.86 -0.78 9.40
N PHE A 111 -5.51 0.37 9.25
CA PHE A 111 -5.08 1.62 9.88
C PHE A 111 -4.93 1.51 11.40
N GLY A 112 -5.86 0.83 12.05
CA GLY A 112 -5.78 0.58 13.49
C GLY A 112 -4.56 -0.25 13.88
N ARG A 113 -4.32 -1.34 13.15
CA ARG A 113 -3.17 -2.23 13.38
C ARG A 113 -1.85 -1.53 13.09
N TYR A 114 -1.83 -0.73 12.04
CA TYR A 114 -0.65 0.06 11.70
C TYR A 114 -0.31 1.06 12.81
N ARG A 115 -1.32 1.77 13.33
CA ARG A 115 -1.14 2.70 14.46
C ARG A 115 -0.61 2.00 15.71
N GLU A 116 -1.12 0.81 16.01
CA GLU A 116 -0.63 0.02 17.14
C GLU A 116 0.84 -0.37 16.97
N MET A 117 1.23 -0.79 15.78
CA MET A 117 2.61 -1.13 15.45
C MET A 117 3.53 0.08 15.60
N ILE A 118 3.10 1.25 15.10
CA ILE A 118 3.87 2.49 15.18
C ILE A 118 4.04 2.91 16.65
N ALA A 119 2.98 2.88 17.43
CA ALA A 119 3.04 3.24 18.84
C ALA A 119 3.97 2.33 19.65
N ALA A 120 3.99 1.03 19.33
CA ALA A 120 4.79 0.04 20.05
C ALA A 120 6.27 0.07 19.62
N ASP A 121 6.54 0.09 18.32
CA ASP A 121 7.89 -0.15 17.78
C ASP A 121 8.52 1.07 17.12
N TYR A 122 7.74 2.05 16.69
CA TYR A 122 8.21 3.24 15.96
C TYR A 122 7.49 4.51 16.44
N PRO A 123 7.50 4.83 17.75
CA PRO A 123 6.70 5.96 18.29
C PRO A 123 7.09 7.31 17.69
N HIS A 124 8.32 7.44 17.21
CA HIS A 124 8.79 8.68 16.55
C HIS A 124 8.12 8.94 15.19
N LEU A 125 7.41 7.95 14.62
CA LEU A 125 6.71 8.09 13.36
C LEU A 125 5.21 8.41 13.52
N GLU A 126 4.72 8.51 14.75
CA GLU A 126 3.32 8.90 14.99
C GLU A 126 3.04 10.32 14.48
N VAL A 127 1.87 10.49 13.88
CA VAL A 127 1.38 11.79 13.40
C VAL A 127 -0.02 12.09 13.91
#